data_1a7aad8584140f9dd0d0fb49a691fb99
#
_entry.id   1a7aad8584140f9dd0d0fb49a691fb99
#
_cell.length_a   1.000
_cell.length_b   1.000
_cell.length_c   1.000
_cell.angle_alpha   90.00
_cell.angle_beta   90.00
_cell.angle_gamma   90.00
#
_symmetry.space_group_name_H-M   'P 1'
#
loop_
_entity.id
_entity.type
_entity.pdbx_description
1 polymer ?
#
loop_
_entity_poly.entity_id
_entity_poly.type
_entity_poly.pdbx_seq_one_letter_code
_entity_poly.pdbx_strand_id
1 'polypeptide(L)'
;MKGKKLISLLCAGAMTASLLAGCGSSSESADSSAASEGEKSTETTAEADSTDSTASDGDTMTFEIFDVAANYQGVQTGWFAKVVKDRFNIELNIIAPQVAGDAIYQTRSSSGNLGDILILESGQFKECVDAGLIKDIGADIWNYSNLADYKDQIDVLNNGLEGNDNGATYGIPTEMLSTSPTSYSQDTIYSSPLLRWDLYKELGTPDIADLDGLLDVLEQMMEKHPTNDAGDACYAMSLWPDWDGGDGMLGIANVVQLTTWYGEKIKGSAILKPDGTFIPLTDKNGTYYKILKFLYEANQRGLVDPDSATQDWNSACAKMSAGQVYLMWYSWQTGFWNSTERLKDGTGFIFTPVADQDYYTDADAYYGSGRVWAVGSQVDDEKYAKIMEFLDWYASPEGLMFQHSGIEGFNYEVGEDGKLTQINSNALMDNLNVPEEWGGGGYNDGNNAINQWIVNANSINPLTGETYAVTYWSSYKEETLTDMKREWRERFDAEEPADYMKKNNKLVISPNVSVSLPTDTADISVIRNQCNETICDYSWRMIYASDDANFDALWDEMSKTLDGYGFQDLVKFDTDKYQIELDAKNAVAAK
;
A
#
# COMPACT_ATOMS: atom_id res chain seq x y z
N MET A 1 -32.77 9.85 11.22
CA MET A 1 -32.98 8.42 11.49
C MET A 1 -33.04 7.66 10.18
N LYS A 2 -32.12 6.83 9.92
CA LYS A 2 -31.72 5.88 8.88
C LYS A 2 -30.30 6.21 8.44
N GLY A 3 -29.35 5.62 8.98
CA GLY A 3 -28.59 4.44 8.63
C GLY A 3 -27.56 4.79 7.58
N LYS A 4 -26.42 5.44 7.95
CA LYS A 4 -25.18 5.39 7.17
C LYS A 4 -24.31 4.32 7.84
N LYS A 5 -24.26 3.16 7.21
CA LYS A 5 -23.35 2.08 7.60
C LYS A 5 -22.20 2.01 6.62
N LEU A 6 -21.02 1.96 7.20
CA LEU A 6 -19.81 1.28 6.76
C LEU A 6 -19.41 1.37 5.27
N ILE A 7 -18.45 2.22 5.00
CA ILE A 7 -17.36 1.95 4.05
C ILE A 7 -16.10 2.50 4.73
N SER A 8 -15.47 1.71 5.54
CA SER A 8 -14.11 1.94 6.00
C SER A 8 -13.50 0.57 6.24
N LEU A 9 -12.82 0.08 5.26
CA LEU A 9 -11.71 -0.89 5.31
C LEU A 9 -11.33 -1.25 3.87
N LEU A 10 -10.45 -0.50 3.26
CA LEU A 10 -9.75 -0.90 2.02
C LEU A 10 -8.71 0.15 1.64
N CYS A 11 -7.63 0.28 2.38
CA CYS A 11 -6.49 1.08 1.96
C CYS A 11 -5.13 0.63 2.51
N ALA A 12 -4.96 -0.65 2.80
CA ALA A 12 -3.63 -1.13 3.24
C ALA A 12 -3.03 -2.25 2.39
N GLY A 13 -3.68 -2.71 1.33
CA GLY A 13 -3.24 -3.88 0.57
C GLY A 13 -3.12 -3.72 -0.95
N ALA A 14 -3.24 -2.51 -1.52
CA ALA A 14 -3.32 -2.36 -2.97
C ALA A 14 -2.27 -1.39 -3.54
N MET A 15 -1.01 -1.48 -3.11
CA MET A 15 0.03 -0.56 -3.58
C MET A 15 1.03 -1.12 -4.60
N THR A 16 0.79 -2.28 -5.18
CA THR A 16 1.71 -2.79 -6.21
C THR A 16 1.09 -3.18 -7.55
N ALA A 17 -0.22 -2.99 -7.77
CA ALA A 17 -0.82 -3.47 -9.01
C ALA A 17 -1.82 -2.52 -9.70
N SER A 18 -1.84 -1.22 -9.43
CA SER A 18 -2.76 -0.31 -10.11
C SER A 18 -2.09 0.90 -10.77
N LEU A 19 -1.11 0.64 -11.60
CA LEU A 19 -0.73 1.58 -12.66
C LEU A 19 -1.19 0.96 -13.98
N LEU A 20 -2.13 1.63 -14.62
CA LEU A 20 -2.60 1.50 -16.00
C LEU A 20 -4.01 0.90 -16.19
N ALA A 21 -4.97 1.79 -16.18
CA ALA A 21 -6.11 1.70 -17.06
C ALA A 21 -6.36 3.10 -17.64
N GLY A 22 -5.77 3.35 -18.79
CA GLY A 22 -5.95 4.57 -19.57
C GLY A 22 -7.28 4.57 -20.33
N CYS A 23 -7.86 5.71 -20.38
CA CYS A 23 -9.07 6.11 -21.10
C CYS A 23 -9.05 5.80 -22.60
N GLY A 24 -10.16 5.31 -23.09
CA GLY A 24 -10.53 5.41 -24.50
C GLY A 24 -11.94 5.95 -24.63
N SER A 25 -12.05 7.11 -25.24
CA SER A 25 -13.26 7.86 -25.49
C SER A 25 -14.13 7.29 -26.61
N SER A 26 -15.45 7.37 -26.52
CA SER A 26 -16.29 8.22 -27.37
C SER A 26 -17.78 7.84 -27.33
N SER A 27 -18.56 8.81 -27.01
CA SER A 27 -19.87 9.30 -27.52
C SER A 27 -20.88 8.33 -28.14
N GLU A 28 -22.06 8.37 -27.67
CA GLU A 28 -23.33 8.89 -28.13
C GLU A 28 -24.55 8.12 -27.64
N SER A 29 -25.38 8.87 -27.09
CA SER A 29 -26.83 8.93 -26.85
C SER A 29 -27.79 7.82 -27.30
N ALA A 30 -28.79 7.69 -26.46
CA ALA A 30 -30.24 7.58 -26.66
C ALA A 30 -30.91 6.24 -26.31
N ASP A 31 -31.61 6.29 -25.22
CA ASP A 31 -33.07 6.11 -25.00
C ASP A 31 -33.71 4.72 -25.20
N SER A 32 -34.54 4.46 -24.19
CA SER A 32 -35.80 3.69 -24.14
C SER A 32 -35.79 2.19 -23.87
N SER A 33 -36.25 1.95 -22.66
CA SER A 33 -37.40 1.11 -22.23
C SER A 33 -37.51 -0.38 -22.58
N ALA A 34 -37.77 -1.09 -21.51
CA ALA A 34 -38.79 -2.13 -21.30
C ALA A 34 -38.46 -3.61 -21.57
N ALA A 35 -38.47 -4.31 -20.45
CA ALA A 35 -39.23 -5.52 -20.13
C ALA A 35 -38.94 -6.87 -20.81
N SER A 36 -38.63 -7.79 -19.95
CA SER A 36 -39.23 -9.09 -19.66
C SER A 36 -38.80 -10.35 -20.45
N GLU A 37 -38.67 -11.39 -19.59
CA GLU A 37 -38.85 -12.81 -19.84
C GLU A 37 -37.75 -13.57 -20.64
N GLY A 38 -36.94 -14.40 -19.98
CA GLY A 38 -37.22 -15.78 -19.63
C GLY A 38 -37.02 -16.73 -20.81
N GLU A 39 -36.00 -17.60 -20.72
CA GLU A 39 -36.08 -19.01 -21.01
C GLU A 39 -34.70 -19.69 -21.06
N LYS A 40 -34.54 -20.67 -20.15
CA LYS A 40 -34.20 -22.08 -20.40
C LYS A 40 -32.88 -22.47 -21.07
N SER A 41 -32.12 -23.12 -20.20
CA SER A 41 -31.06 -24.10 -20.44
C SER A 41 -31.25 -25.01 -21.66
N THR A 42 -30.18 -25.22 -22.38
CA THR A 42 -29.99 -26.48 -23.14
C THR A 42 -28.57 -26.99 -22.95
N GLU A 43 -28.46 -28.13 -22.29
CA GLU A 43 -27.27 -28.97 -22.27
C GLU A 43 -26.94 -29.40 -23.72
N THR A 44 -25.67 -29.29 -24.08
CA THR A 44 -25.15 -30.00 -25.23
C THR A 44 -23.85 -30.70 -24.85
N THR A 45 -23.95 -31.99 -24.64
CA THR A 45 -22.84 -32.93 -24.57
C THR A 45 -22.13 -32.98 -25.90
N ALA A 46 -20.84 -32.75 -25.95
CA ALA A 46 -19.98 -33.14 -27.06
C ALA A 46 -18.82 -33.96 -26.50
N GLU A 47 -18.81 -35.22 -26.92
CA GLU A 47 -17.72 -36.16 -26.74
C GLU A 47 -16.49 -35.65 -27.50
N ALA A 48 -15.33 -35.63 -26.80
CA ALA A 48 -14.05 -35.37 -27.42
C ALA A 48 -13.23 -36.66 -27.50
N ASP A 49 -12.70 -36.85 -28.64
CA ASP A 49 -11.83 -37.94 -29.02
C ASP A 49 -10.41 -37.74 -28.48
N SER A 50 -9.84 -38.82 -27.97
CA SER A 50 -8.56 -38.88 -27.26
C SER A 50 -7.37 -38.97 -28.19
N THR A 51 -6.29 -38.22 -27.90
CA THR A 51 -4.93 -38.64 -28.27
C THR A 51 -4.00 -38.57 -27.09
N ASP A 52 -3.43 -39.70 -26.84
CA ASP A 52 -2.56 -40.21 -25.82
C ASP A 52 -1.24 -39.45 -25.67
N SER A 53 -0.91 -39.00 -24.44
CA SER A 53 0.46 -38.89 -23.97
C SER A 53 0.50 -39.30 -22.50
N THR A 54 1.14 -40.40 -22.23
CA THR A 54 1.27 -41.09 -20.95
C THR A 54 2.06 -40.27 -19.91
N ALA A 55 1.34 -39.63 -19.01
CA ALA A 55 1.81 -39.30 -17.67
C ALA A 55 0.93 -40.10 -16.68
N SER A 56 1.47 -40.63 -15.63
CA SER A 56 0.77 -41.45 -14.64
C SER A 56 -0.38 -40.65 -14.02
N ASP A 57 -1.58 -41.10 -14.30
CA ASP A 57 -2.84 -40.50 -13.83
C ASP A 57 -3.06 -40.87 -12.36
N GLY A 58 -2.54 -39.98 -11.45
CA GLY A 58 -3.09 -39.86 -10.13
C GLY A 58 -4.15 -38.75 -10.16
N ASP A 59 -5.29 -38.94 -9.51
CA ASP A 59 -6.36 -37.95 -9.46
C ASP A 59 -5.82 -36.56 -9.08
N THR A 60 -6.16 -35.53 -9.86
CA THR A 60 -5.77 -34.14 -9.56
C THR A 60 -6.39 -33.73 -8.24
N MET A 61 -5.56 -33.25 -7.29
CA MET A 61 -6.03 -32.79 -5.98
C MET A 61 -6.48 -31.31 -6.08
N THR A 62 -7.67 -30.99 -5.55
CA THR A 62 -8.15 -29.62 -5.49
C THR A 62 -7.88 -29.03 -4.10
N PHE A 63 -7.26 -27.83 -4.06
CA PHE A 63 -7.14 -27.02 -2.83
C PHE A 63 -8.24 -25.97 -2.80
N GLU A 64 -9.03 -25.96 -1.74
CA GLU A 64 -9.92 -24.84 -1.42
C GLU A 64 -9.13 -23.74 -0.70
N ILE A 65 -8.96 -22.59 -1.35
CA ILE A 65 -8.24 -21.44 -0.80
C ILE A 65 -9.27 -20.38 -0.38
N PHE A 66 -9.48 -20.24 0.91
CA PHE A 66 -10.29 -19.15 1.46
C PHE A 66 -9.43 -17.89 1.58
N ASP A 67 -9.69 -16.89 0.75
CA ASP A 67 -8.86 -15.69 0.65
C ASP A 67 -9.72 -14.43 0.77
N VAL A 68 -9.55 -13.71 1.88
CA VAL A 68 -10.30 -12.47 2.18
C VAL A 68 -9.98 -11.32 1.22
N ALA A 69 -8.86 -11.38 0.51
CA ALA A 69 -8.38 -10.33 -0.37
C ALA A 69 -8.52 -10.66 -1.87
N ALA A 70 -8.90 -11.90 -2.22
CA ALA A 70 -9.02 -12.29 -3.62
C ALA A 70 -10.20 -11.59 -4.31
N ASN A 71 -9.96 -11.19 -5.57
CA ASN A 71 -10.96 -10.61 -6.45
C ASN A 71 -11.52 -11.62 -7.47
N TYR A 72 -11.18 -12.89 -7.29
CA TYR A 72 -11.55 -14.00 -8.16
C TYR A 72 -12.24 -15.10 -7.35
N GLN A 73 -13.29 -15.69 -7.91
CA GLN A 73 -14.05 -16.78 -7.28
C GLN A 73 -14.10 -17.99 -8.22
N GLY A 74 -13.72 -19.16 -7.71
CA GLY A 74 -13.80 -20.42 -8.44
C GLY A 74 -12.45 -21.05 -8.75
N VAL A 75 -12.44 -22.06 -9.63
CA VAL A 75 -11.20 -22.74 -10.01
C VAL A 75 -10.36 -21.84 -10.90
N GLN A 76 -9.12 -21.60 -10.49
CA GLN A 76 -8.19 -20.80 -11.27
C GLN A 76 -7.86 -21.46 -12.60
N THR A 77 -7.81 -20.65 -13.66
CA THR A 77 -7.48 -21.05 -15.03
C THR A 77 -6.26 -20.28 -15.56
N GLY A 78 -5.85 -20.58 -16.79
CA GLY A 78 -4.76 -19.89 -17.49
C GLY A 78 -3.37 -20.39 -17.10
N TRP A 79 -2.37 -19.58 -17.44
CA TRP A 79 -0.97 -20.00 -17.39
C TRP A 79 -0.47 -20.33 -15.97
N PHE A 80 -0.88 -19.58 -14.96
CA PHE A 80 -0.45 -19.84 -13.58
C PHE A 80 -1.07 -21.15 -13.06
N ALA A 81 -2.35 -21.41 -13.37
CA ALA A 81 -2.98 -22.69 -13.06
C ALA A 81 -2.25 -23.87 -13.73
N LYS A 82 -1.80 -23.69 -14.98
CA LYS A 82 -1.00 -24.71 -15.66
C LYS A 82 0.35 -24.95 -14.99
N VAL A 83 1.07 -23.91 -14.61
CA VAL A 83 2.34 -24.04 -13.86
C VAL A 83 2.13 -24.85 -12.59
N VAL A 84 1.10 -24.55 -11.81
CA VAL A 84 0.78 -25.24 -10.56
C VAL A 84 0.36 -26.69 -10.82
N LYS A 85 -0.47 -26.93 -11.85
CA LYS A 85 -0.91 -28.28 -12.22
C LYS A 85 0.23 -29.15 -12.72
N ASP A 86 1.07 -28.66 -13.62
CA ASP A 86 2.19 -29.40 -14.17
C ASP A 86 3.23 -29.77 -13.09
N ARG A 87 3.40 -28.91 -12.09
CA ARG A 87 4.38 -29.12 -11.01
C ARG A 87 3.87 -30.02 -9.89
N PHE A 88 2.64 -29.83 -9.44
CA PHE A 88 2.10 -30.45 -8.23
C PHE A 88 0.94 -31.42 -8.49
N ASN A 89 0.38 -31.43 -9.69
CA ASN A 89 -0.90 -32.08 -10.00
C ASN A 89 -2.06 -31.62 -9.10
N ILE A 90 -2.13 -30.31 -8.83
CA ILE A 90 -3.18 -29.67 -8.03
C ILE A 90 -3.95 -28.62 -8.84
N GLU A 91 -5.18 -28.37 -8.42
CA GLU A 91 -6.03 -27.27 -8.88
C GLU A 91 -6.38 -26.36 -7.71
N LEU A 92 -6.40 -25.05 -7.92
CA LEU A 92 -6.69 -24.03 -6.92
C LEU A 92 -8.13 -23.56 -7.09
N ASN A 93 -9.00 -23.85 -6.11
CA ASN A 93 -10.36 -23.34 -6.04
C ASN A 93 -10.44 -22.21 -5.03
N ILE A 94 -10.53 -20.98 -5.51
CA ILE A 94 -10.48 -19.76 -4.69
C ILE A 94 -11.88 -19.40 -4.22
N ILE A 95 -12.01 -19.15 -2.91
CA ILE A 95 -13.22 -18.73 -2.22
C ILE A 95 -12.98 -17.33 -1.71
N ALA A 96 -13.56 -16.35 -2.41
CA ALA A 96 -13.33 -14.92 -2.18
C ALA A 96 -14.56 -14.26 -1.55
N PRO A 97 -14.56 -13.91 -0.26
CA PRO A 97 -15.68 -13.19 0.37
C PRO A 97 -16.04 -11.88 -0.32
N GLN A 98 -15.06 -11.16 -0.87
CA GLN A 98 -15.31 -9.93 -1.63
C GLN A 98 -16.18 -10.14 -2.87
N VAL A 99 -16.15 -11.34 -3.47
CA VAL A 99 -16.94 -11.70 -4.66
C VAL A 99 -18.21 -12.45 -4.26
N ALA A 100 -18.09 -13.43 -3.35
CA ALA A 100 -19.18 -14.32 -2.94
C ALA A 100 -20.09 -13.71 -1.85
N GLY A 101 -19.66 -12.63 -1.20
CA GLY A 101 -20.34 -11.95 -0.10
C GLY A 101 -19.86 -12.39 1.29
N ASP A 102 -19.86 -11.46 2.24
CA ASP A 102 -19.30 -11.62 3.59
C ASP A 102 -19.95 -12.76 4.41
N ALA A 103 -21.18 -13.16 4.08
CA ALA A 103 -21.86 -14.25 4.76
C ALA A 103 -21.14 -15.61 4.62
N ILE A 104 -20.25 -15.75 3.62
CA ILE A 104 -19.54 -17.02 3.39
C ILE A 104 -18.54 -17.32 4.51
N TYR A 105 -17.88 -16.28 5.08
CA TYR A 105 -17.01 -16.44 6.24
C TYR A 105 -17.79 -17.00 7.44
N GLN A 106 -18.93 -16.41 7.78
CA GLN A 106 -19.76 -16.84 8.89
C GLN A 106 -20.31 -18.26 8.70
N THR A 107 -20.72 -18.58 7.48
CA THR A 107 -21.27 -19.90 7.17
C THR A 107 -20.20 -20.99 7.29
N ARG A 108 -19.02 -20.77 6.71
CA ARG A 108 -17.92 -21.73 6.71
C ARG A 108 -17.26 -21.87 8.09
N SER A 109 -17.03 -20.78 8.81
CA SER A 109 -16.47 -20.82 10.16
C SER A 109 -17.43 -21.56 11.12
N SER A 110 -18.73 -21.30 11.03
CA SER A 110 -19.75 -22.01 11.84
C SER A 110 -19.83 -23.49 11.51
N SER A 111 -19.51 -23.91 10.28
CA SER A 111 -19.47 -25.34 9.90
C SER A 111 -18.18 -26.05 10.35
N GLY A 112 -17.20 -25.31 10.86
CA GLY A 112 -15.90 -25.86 11.27
C GLY A 112 -14.92 -26.08 10.12
N ASN A 113 -15.21 -25.59 8.90
CA ASN A 113 -14.38 -25.76 7.71
C ASN A 113 -14.41 -24.53 6.81
N LEU A 114 -13.38 -23.69 6.92
CA LEU A 114 -13.19 -22.52 6.05
C LEU A 114 -12.62 -22.88 4.68
N GLY A 115 -11.76 -23.89 4.60
CA GLY A 115 -11.03 -24.31 3.42
C GLY A 115 -9.75 -25.06 3.79
N ASP A 116 -8.96 -25.43 2.78
CA ASP A 116 -7.68 -26.12 2.97
C ASP A 116 -6.54 -25.14 3.30
N ILE A 117 -6.46 -24.05 2.54
CA ILE A 117 -5.55 -22.92 2.76
C ILE A 117 -6.38 -21.70 3.10
N LEU A 118 -5.98 -20.97 4.12
CA LEU A 118 -6.69 -19.79 4.60
C LEU A 118 -5.77 -18.58 4.51
N ILE A 119 -6.27 -17.47 3.95
CA ILE A 119 -5.62 -16.17 3.96
C ILE A 119 -6.58 -15.21 4.66
N LEU A 120 -6.20 -14.75 5.85
CA LEU A 120 -7.08 -14.08 6.79
C LEU A 120 -6.51 -12.73 7.24
N GLU A 121 -7.37 -11.78 7.58
CA GLU A 121 -6.97 -10.60 8.35
C GLU A 121 -6.53 -11.03 9.76
N SER A 122 -5.62 -10.26 10.40
CA SER A 122 -5.05 -10.62 11.70
C SER A 122 -6.09 -10.91 12.78
N GLY A 123 -7.20 -10.15 12.81
CA GLY A 123 -8.30 -10.38 13.76
C GLY A 123 -9.02 -11.71 13.51
N GLN A 124 -9.33 -12.03 12.25
CA GLN A 124 -9.94 -13.30 11.86
C GLN A 124 -9.01 -14.48 12.09
N PHE A 125 -7.70 -14.31 11.87
CA PHE A 125 -6.70 -15.34 12.16
C PHE A 125 -6.75 -15.74 13.63
N LYS A 126 -6.72 -14.75 14.56
CA LYS A 126 -6.84 -15.03 15.99
C LYS A 126 -8.15 -15.75 16.34
N GLU A 127 -9.29 -15.27 15.83
CA GLU A 127 -10.61 -15.90 16.04
C GLU A 127 -10.60 -17.37 15.56
N CYS A 128 -10.00 -17.64 14.40
CA CYS A 128 -9.93 -19.00 13.85
C CYS A 128 -9.00 -19.92 14.65
N VAL A 129 -7.89 -19.40 15.20
CA VAL A 129 -7.04 -20.17 16.13
C VAL A 129 -7.80 -20.53 17.39
N ASP A 130 -8.45 -19.55 18.03
CA ASP A 130 -9.25 -19.73 19.25
C ASP A 130 -10.40 -20.73 19.04
N ALA A 131 -10.99 -20.76 17.85
CA ALA A 131 -12.05 -21.67 17.45
C ALA A 131 -11.57 -23.07 17.00
N GLY A 132 -10.24 -23.31 16.93
CA GLY A 132 -9.67 -24.58 16.49
C GLY A 132 -9.87 -24.89 15.00
N LEU A 133 -10.00 -23.84 14.17
CA LEU A 133 -10.19 -23.96 12.72
C LEU A 133 -8.86 -24.02 11.93
N ILE A 134 -7.73 -23.79 12.60
CA ILE A 134 -6.40 -23.75 12.01
C ILE A 134 -5.54 -24.89 12.59
N LYS A 135 -4.77 -25.53 11.72
CA LYS A 135 -3.84 -26.60 12.07
C LYS A 135 -2.54 -26.02 12.62
N ASP A 136 -1.97 -26.64 13.66
CA ASP A 136 -0.58 -26.40 14.09
C ASP A 136 0.37 -27.06 13.09
N ILE A 137 1.19 -26.25 12.43
CA ILE A 137 2.19 -26.67 11.44
C ILE A 137 3.63 -26.67 12.00
N GLY A 138 3.79 -26.36 13.29
CA GLY A 138 5.10 -26.14 13.92
C GLY A 138 6.04 -27.35 13.92
N ALA A 139 5.50 -28.58 13.87
CA ALA A 139 6.31 -29.79 13.81
C ALA A 139 7.04 -29.97 12.47
N ASP A 140 6.48 -29.46 11.39
CA ASP A 140 6.90 -29.78 10.02
C ASP A 140 7.44 -28.61 9.23
N ILE A 141 6.97 -27.38 9.49
CA ILE A 141 7.28 -26.20 8.67
C ILE A 141 8.79 -25.96 8.47
N TRP A 142 9.60 -26.29 9.47
CA TRP A 142 11.05 -26.10 9.41
C TRP A 142 11.80 -27.14 8.56
N ASN A 143 11.09 -28.16 8.03
CA ASN A 143 11.61 -29.11 7.04
C ASN A 143 11.52 -28.52 5.60
N TYR A 144 10.81 -27.43 5.41
CA TYR A 144 10.60 -26.73 4.16
C TYR A 144 11.56 -25.55 4.07
N SER A 145 12.57 -25.66 3.20
CA SER A 145 13.76 -24.79 3.23
C SER A 145 13.46 -23.34 2.93
N ASN A 146 12.54 -23.07 1.98
CA ASN A 146 12.20 -21.71 1.61
C ASN A 146 11.37 -21.00 2.69
N LEU A 147 10.48 -21.73 3.37
CA LEU A 147 9.75 -21.21 4.52
C LEU A 147 10.65 -21.03 5.74
N ALA A 148 11.63 -21.93 5.95
CA ALA A 148 12.58 -21.86 7.05
C ALA A 148 13.50 -20.62 6.98
N ASP A 149 13.73 -20.06 5.80
CA ASP A 149 14.48 -18.81 5.62
C ASP A 149 13.77 -17.60 6.27
N TYR A 150 12.46 -17.69 6.51
CA TYR A 150 11.62 -16.67 7.15
C TYR A 150 11.22 -17.01 8.58
N LYS A 151 12.04 -17.86 9.24
CA LYS A 151 11.72 -18.33 10.59
C LYS A 151 11.53 -17.22 11.61
N ASP A 152 12.34 -16.17 11.57
CA ASP A 152 12.25 -15.05 12.52
C ASP A 152 10.88 -14.35 12.41
N GLN A 153 10.42 -14.09 11.20
CA GLN A 153 9.13 -13.45 10.92
C GLN A 153 7.96 -14.33 11.34
N ILE A 154 8.03 -15.63 11.03
CA ILE A 154 7.00 -16.61 11.36
C ILE A 154 6.93 -16.80 12.88
N ASP A 155 8.08 -16.92 13.56
CA ASP A 155 8.14 -17.04 15.02
C ASP A 155 7.56 -15.79 15.71
N VAL A 156 7.87 -14.58 15.23
CA VAL A 156 7.36 -13.34 15.84
C VAL A 156 5.84 -13.25 15.73
N LEU A 157 5.25 -13.62 14.59
CA LEU A 157 3.79 -13.67 14.44
C LEU A 157 3.17 -14.63 15.47
N ASN A 158 3.67 -15.87 15.55
CA ASN A 158 3.05 -16.92 16.35
C ASN A 158 3.32 -16.76 17.84
N ASN A 159 4.50 -16.27 18.24
CA ASN A 159 4.81 -15.95 19.63
C ASN A 159 4.07 -14.72 20.14
N GLY A 160 3.68 -13.81 19.25
CA GLY A 160 2.85 -12.65 19.57
C GLY A 160 1.36 -12.96 19.69
N LEU A 161 0.94 -14.17 19.36
CA LEU A 161 -0.48 -14.56 19.40
C LEU A 161 -0.90 -14.84 20.85
N GLU A 162 -1.83 -14.04 21.36
CA GLU A 162 -2.37 -14.20 22.71
C GLU A 162 -2.99 -15.58 22.91
N GLY A 163 -2.61 -16.28 23.96
CA GLY A 163 -3.07 -17.64 24.25
C GLY A 163 -2.25 -18.77 23.62
N ASN A 164 -1.21 -18.44 22.85
CA ASN A 164 -0.30 -19.43 22.26
C ASN A 164 0.88 -19.80 23.21
N ASP A 165 0.55 -20.18 24.43
CA ASP A 165 1.55 -20.52 25.47
C ASP A 165 2.33 -21.81 25.20
N ASN A 166 1.85 -22.65 24.26
CA ASN A 166 2.45 -23.94 23.90
C ASN A 166 3.51 -23.83 22.79
N GLY A 167 3.71 -22.62 22.21
CA GLY A 167 4.68 -22.38 21.14
C GLY A 167 4.32 -23.04 19.80
N ALA A 168 3.02 -23.23 19.53
CA ALA A 168 2.52 -23.74 18.25
C ALA A 168 2.75 -22.71 17.13
N THR A 169 2.86 -23.19 15.89
CA THR A 169 2.93 -22.37 14.69
C THR A 169 1.64 -22.53 13.91
N TYR A 170 0.80 -21.52 13.91
CA TYR A 170 -0.51 -21.53 13.25
C TYR A 170 -0.53 -20.77 11.93
N GLY A 171 0.38 -19.81 11.73
CA GLY A 171 0.33 -18.95 10.58
C GLY A 171 1.69 -18.52 10.03
N ILE A 172 1.67 -18.12 8.77
CA ILE A 172 2.80 -17.55 8.02
C ILE A 172 2.39 -16.13 7.61
N PRO A 173 3.15 -15.07 7.96
CA PRO A 173 2.83 -13.71 7.54
C PRO A 173 2.77 -13.57 6.01
N THR A 174 1.95 -12.65 5.50
CA THR A 174 1.98 -12.24 4.09
C THR A 174 3.06 -11.20 3.85
N GLU A 175 3.65 -11.22 2.65
CA GLU A 175 4.56 -10.19 2.14
C GLU A 175 5.79 -9.94 3.02
N MET A 176 6.35 -10.98 3.60
CA MET A 176 7.61 -10.88 4.33
C MET A 176 8.75 -10.42 3.43
N LEU A 177 9.63 -9.58 3.95
CA LEU A 177 10.84 -9.16 3.24
C LEU A 177 12.07 -9.89 3.76
N SER A 178 12.99 -10.23 2.85
CA SER A 178 14.26 -10.91 3.16
C SER A 178 15.35 -9.96 3.69
N THR A 179 15.05 -8.64 3.79
CA THR A 179 16.01 -7.60 4.21
C THR A 179 16.15 -7.57 5.74
N SER A 180 16.08 -6.41 6.35
CA SER A 180 16.18 -6.22 7.80
C SER A 180 14.98 -5.38 8.27
N PRO A 181 14.51 -5.56 9.50
CA PRO A 181 13.45 -4.71 10.04
C PRO A 181 13.84 -3.23 10.20
N THR A 182 15.10 -2.88 9.92
CA THR A 182 15.61 -1.50 9.91
C THR A 182 15.96 -1.00 8.50
N SER A 183 15.79 -1.83 7.47
CA SER A 183 16.09 -1.47 6.08
C SER A 183 14.97 -0.67 5.44
N TYR A 184 15.35 0.10 4.43
CA TYR A 184 14.43 0.75 3.50
C TYR A 184 14.95 0.56 2.08
N SER A 185 14.28 -0.25 1.29
CA SER A 185 14.71 -0.68 -0.04
C SER A 185 13.97 0.04 -1.19
N GLN A 186 12.98 0.88 -0.86
CA GLN A 186 12.19 1.57 -1.87
C GLN A 186 12.98 2.73 -2.52
N ASP A 187 12.66 3.05 -3.77
CA ASP A 187 13.23 4.17 -4.52
C ASP A 187 12.65 5.53 -4.11
N THR A 188 11.42 5.54 -3.62
CA THR A 188 10.68 6.72 -3.15
C THR A 188 10.16 6.51 -1.75
N ILE A 189 9.81 7.57 -1.04
CA ILE A 189 9.08 7.48 0.23
C ILE A 189 7.61 7.81 0.03
N TYR A 190 6.77 7.40 0.99
CA TYR A 190 5.33 7.57 0.91
C TYR A 190 4.90 9.03 0.78
N SER A 191 5.52 9.94 1.55
CA SER A 191 5.18 11.36 1.55
C SER A 191 6.43 12.24 1.43
N SER A 192 6.49 13.06 0.39
CA SER A 192 7.56 14.03 0.13
C SER A 192 7.07 15.13 -0.82
N PRO A 193 7.71 16.31 -0.89
CA PRO A 193 7.33 17.33 -1.87
C PRO A 193 7.56 16.86 -3.32
N LEU A 194 6.50 16.82 -4.11
CA LEU A 194 6.53 16.40 -5.52
C LEU A 194 6.07 17.59 -6.36
N LEU A 195 6.98 18.24 -7.08
CA LEU A 195 6.69 19.40 -7.92
C LEU A 195 6.62 19.02 -9.40
N ARG A 196 5.85 19.79 -10.16
CA ARG A 196 5.89 19.79 -11.62
C ARG A 196 7.27 20.24 -12.08
N TRP A 197 8.07 19.27 -12.58
CA TRP A 197 9.46 19.49 -12.95
C TRP A 197 9.67 20.53 -14.04
N ASP A 198 8.85 20.50 -15.08
CA ASP A 198 8.88 21.47 -16.18
C ASP A 198 8.74 22.91 -15.69
N LEU A 199 7.78 23.17 -14.80
CA LEU A 199 7.53 24.50 -14.25
C LEU A 199 8.64 24.94 -13.29
N TYR A 200 9.11 24.01 -12.44
CA TYR A 200 10.25 24.25 -11.56
C TYR A 200 11.54 24.54 -12.34
N LYS A 201 11.75 23.84 -13.46
CA LYS A 201 12.87 24.05 -14.37
C LYS A 201 12.81 25.43 -15.06
N GLU A 202 11.65 25.92 -15.40
CA GLU A 202 11.47 27.28 -15.96
C GLU A 202 11.90 28.39 -14.99
N LEU A 203 11.93 28.11 -13.69
CA LEU A 203 12.44 29.02 -12.65
C LEU A 203 13.96 28.88 -12.46
N GLY A 204 14.62 27.97 -13.17
CA GLY A 204 16.04 27.69 -13.05
C GLY A 204 16.38 26.75 -11.91
N THR A 205 15.46 25.93 -11.45
CA THR A 205 15.61 24.97 -10.35
C THR A 205 16.25 25.57 -9.09
N PRO A 206 15.67 26.64 -8.49
CA PRO A 206 16.26 27.30 -7.34
C PRO A 206 16.35 26.36 -6.12
N ASP A 207 17.36 26.53 -5.26
CA ASP A 207 17.39 25.82 -3.98
C ASP A 207 16.23 26.29 -3.10
N ILE A 208 15.54 25.33 -2.48
CA ILE A 208 14.42 25.60 -1.57
C ILE A 208 14.93 25.39 -0.14
N ALA A 209 14.98 26.46 0.65
CA ALA A 209 15.56 26.43 1.99
C ALA A 209 14.60 25.81 3.03
N ASP A 210 13.33 26.16 2.97
CA ASP A 210 12.29 25.85 3.94
C ASP A 210 10.89 25.92 3.31
N LEU A 211 9.83 25.83 4.12
CA LEU A 211 8.45 25.93 3.65
C LEU A 211 8.10 27.30 3.04
N ASP A 212 8.67 28.39 3.54
CA ASP A 212 8.46 29.72 2.96
C ASP A 212 9.05 29.78 1.56
N GLY A 213 10.27 29.27 1.37
CA GLY A 213 10.91 29.14 0.06
C GLY A 213 10.13 28.22 -0.88
N LEU A 214 9.48 27.18 -0.35
CA LEU A 214 8.58 26.33 -1.16
C LEU A 214 7.36 27.12 -1.63
N LEU A 215 6.74 27.93 -0.77
CA LEU A 215 5.63 28.81 -1.17
C LEU A 215 6.07 29.84 -2.22
N ASP A 216 7.27 30.42 -2.09
CA ASP A 216 7.80 31.38 -3.06
C ASP A 216 7.98 30.75 -4.46
N VAL A 217 8.44 29.50 -4.51
CA VAL A 217 8.56 28.73 -5.77
C VAL A 217 7.19 28.44 -6.37
N LEU A 218 6.24 27.98 -5.57
CA LEU A 218 4.89 27.66 -6.01
C LEU A 218 4.14 28.92 -6.49
N GLU A 219 4.31 30.05 -5.83
CA GLU A 219 3.74 31.34 -6.25
C GLU A 219 4.28 31.75 -7.62
N GLN A 220 5.59 31.68 -7.84
CA GLN A 220 6.21 31.97 -9.12
C GLN A 220 5.74 31.01 -10.24
N MET A 221 5.53 29.72 -9.92
CA MET A 221 4.97 28.75 -10.88
C MET A 221 3.55 29.16 -11.28
N MET A 222 2.70 29.55 -10.32
CA MET A 222 1.32 29.99 -10.58
C MET A 222 1.27 31.33 -11.30
N GLU A 223 2.15 32.28 -11.01
CA GLU A 223 2.23 33.56 -11.76
C GLU A 223 2.51 33.35 -13.25
N LYS A 224 3.37 32.38 -13.58
CA LYS A 224 3.70 32.06 -14.98
C LYS A 224 2.62 31.20 -15.64
N HIS A 225 2.00 30.30 -14.91
CA HIS A 225 1.03 29.32 -15.40
C HIS A 225 -0.26 29.38 -14.55
N PRO A 226 -1.04 30.48 -14.62
CA PRO A 226 -2.26 30.64 -13.81
C PRO A 226 -3.41 29.73 -14.25
N THR A 227 -3.31 29.10 -15.43
CA THR A 227 -4.30 28.18 -15.99
C THR A 227 -3.62 26.97 -16.62
N ASN A 228 -4.35 25.85 -16.66
CA ASN A 228 -3.95 24.66 -17.42
C ASN A 228 -4.20 24.86 -18.93
N ASP A 229 -3.91 23.83 -19.74
CA ASP A 229 -4.08 23.84 -21.19
C ASP A 229 -5.56 24.00 -21.62
N ALA A 230 -6.52 23.64 -20.76
CA ALA A 230 -7.96 23.83 -21.01
C ALA A 230 -8.44 25.23 -20.63
N GLY A 231 -7.61 26.04 -19.97
CA GLY A 231 -7.95 27.38 -19.49
C GLY A 231 -8.55 27.39 -18.09
N ASP A 232 -8.56 26.27 -17.38
CA ASP A 232 -9.03 26.20 -16.00
C ASP A 232 -7.98 26.76 -15.03
N ALA A 233 -8.43 27.38 -13.93
CA ALA A 233 -7.53 27.93 -12.92
C ALA A 233 -6.65 26.85 -12.29
N CYS A 234 -5.37 27.18 -12.07
CA CYS A 234 -4.41 26.35 -11.38
C CYS A 234 -4.17 26.84 -9.96
N TYR A 235 -3.77 25.91 -9.09
CA TYR A 235 -3.44 26.16 -7.69
C TYR A 235 -2.13 25.44 -7.35
N ALA A 236 -1.43 25.93 -6.34
CA ALA A 236 -0.26 25.21 -5.84
C ALA A 236 -0.66 23.86 -5.25
N MET A 237 -1.72 23.85 -4.46
CA MET A 237 -2.23 22.65 -3.80
C MET A 237 -3.75 22.61 -3.74
N SER A 238 -4.32 21.41 -3.78
CA SER A 238 -5.73 21.13 -3.61
C SER A 238 -5.88 20.10 -2.49
N LEU A 239 -6.65 20.43 -1.45
CA LEU A 239 -6.83 19.61 -0.25
C LEU A 239 -8.23 18.96 -0.29
N TRP A 240 -8.46 18.00 0.61
CA TRP A 240 -9.75 17.29 0.73
C TRP A 240 -10.00 16.82 2.16
N PRO A 241 -11.25 16.86 2.68
CA PRO A 241 -11.59 16.47 4.03
C PRO A 241 -11.99 14.99 4.20
N ASP A 242 -12.16 14.22 3.13
CA ASP A 242 -12.77 12.87 3.19
C ASP A 242 -12.01 11.89 4.10
N TRP A 243 -10.72 12.14 4.34
CA TRP A 243 -9.88 11.26 5.15
C TRP A 243 -9.61 11.79 6.55
N ASP A 244 -10.20 12.93 6.91
CA ASP A 244 -9.99 13.57 8.21
C ASP A 244 -10.48 12.66 9.34
N GLY A 245 -9.61 12.44 10.33
CA GLY A 245 -9.93 11.58 11.47
C GLY A 245 -10.08 10.10 11.16
N GLY A 246 -9.73 9.66 9.94
CA GLY A 246 -9.74 8.24 9.56
C GLY A 246 -8.62 7.44 10.21
N ASP A 247 -8.81 6.12 10.34
CA ASP A 247 -7.79 5.16 10.82
C ASP A 247 -7.18 5.49 12.19
N GLY A 248 -7.97 6.07 13.09
CA GLY A 248 -7.50 6.46 14.43
C GLY A 248 -6.61 7.69 14.47
N MET A 249 -6.49 8.40 13.34
CA MET A 249 -5.80 9.67 13.20
C MET A 249 -6.53 10.77 13.98
N LEU A 250 -5.79 11.67 14.63
CA LEU A 250 -6.33 12.91 15.16
C LEU A 250 -5.94 14.08 14.25
N GLY A 251 -6.96 14.79 13.75
CA GLY A 251 -6.79 15.97 12.91
C GLY A 251 -7.01 15.72 11.42
N ILE A 252 -6.74 16.75 10.62
CA ILE A 252 -6.97 16.69 9.18
C ILE A 252 -5.85 15.93 8.46
N ALA A 253 -6.23 15.01 7.60
CA ALA A 253 -5.32 14.07 6.95
C ALA A 253 -4.17 14.78 6.21
N ASN A 254 -4.46 15.87 5.50
CA ASN A 254 -3.46 16.63 4.77
C ASN A 254 -2.35 17.21 5.68
N VAL A 255 -2.69 17.67 6.89
CA VAL A 255 -1.69 18.15 7.87
C VAL A 255 -0.90 16.98 8.44
N VAL A 256 -1.60 15.91 8.88
CA VAL A 256 -0.97 14.73 9.50
C VAL A 256 0.11 14.14 8.59
N GLN A 257 -0.18 14.03 7.31
CA GLN A 257 0.77 13.46 6.34
C GLN A 257 2.01 14.33 6.11
N LEU A 258 1.83 15.64 6.06
CA LEU A 258 2.93 16.57 5.84
C LEU A 258 3.86 16.72 7.07
N THR A 259 3.42 16.33 8.27
CA THR A 259 4.30 16.30 9.45
C THR A 259 5.48 15.35 9.28
N THR A 260 5.33 14.30 8.47
CA THR A 260 6.40 13.35 8.15
C THR A 260 7.58 13.96 7.40
N TRP A 261 7.40 15.14 6.80
CA TRP A 261 8.48 15.90 6.16
C TRP A 261 9.54 16.42 7.13
N TYR A 262 9.27 16.36 8.43
CA TYR A 262 10.18 16.80 9.49
C TYR A 262 10.64 15.66 10.40
N GLY A 263 10.61 14.43 9.92
CA GLY A 263 11.05 13.25 10.67
C GLY A 263 10.14 12.86 11.82
N GLU A 264 8.96 13.49 11.92
CA GLU A 264 8.00 13.29 13.01
C GLU A 264 6.85 12.41 12.56
N LYS A 265 6.22 11.71 13.52
CA LYS A 265 5.04 10.90 13.27
C LYS A 265 3.97 11.19 14.30
N ILE A 266 2.77 11.52 13.84
CA ILE A 266 1.62 11.62 14.73
C ILE A 266 1.19 10.21 15.16
N LYS A 267 1.08 10.02 16.46
CA LYS A 267 0.67 8.80 17.16
C LYS A 267 -0.53 9.12 18.06
N GLY A 268 -1.72 9.05 17.49
CA GLY A 268 -2.95 9.48 18.18
C GLY A 268 -2.91 10.96 18.52
N SER A 269 -3.01 11.31 19.82
CA SER A 269 -3.00 12.68 20.34
C SER A 269 -1.60 13.25 20.62
N ALA A 270 -0.54 12.48 20.30
CA ALA A 270 0.85 12.88 20.50
C ALA A 270 1.64 12.85 19.19
N ILE A 271 2.73 13.60 19.16
CA ILE A 271 3.73 13.63 18.09
C ILE A 271 4.98 12.92 18.59
N LEU A 272 5.40 11.86 17.92
CA LEU A 272 6.69 11.22 18.13
C LEU A 272 7.77 11.99 17.39
N LYS A 273 8.75 12.47 18.14
CA LYS A 273 9.94 13.19 17.64
C LYS A 273 11.03 12.19 17.23
N PRO A 274 11.98 12.58 16.33
CA PRO A 274 13.10 11.72 15.94
C PRO A 274 13.99 11.23 17.09
N ASP A 275 14.04 11.97 18.20
CA ASP A 275 14.79 11.60 19.41
C ASP A 275 14.06 10.60 20.32
N GLY A 276 12.87 10.16 19.93
CA GLY A 276 12.04 9.22 20.70
C GLY A 276 11.16 9.88 21.76
N THR A 277 11.12 11.21 21.85
CA THR A 277 10.22 11.90 22.78
C THR A 277 8.84 12.09 22.19
N PHE A 278 7.82 12.09 23.07
CA PHE A 278 6.45 12.43 22.71
C PHE A 278 6.09 13.82 23.22
N ILE A 279 5.47 14.62 22.35
CA ILE A 279 4.86 15.90 22.74
C ILE A 279 3.36 15.89 22.38
N PRO A 280 2.50 16.63 23.09
CA PRO A 280 1.09 16.74 22.72
C PRO A 280 0.91 17.30 21.31
N LEU A 281 -0.09 16.84 20.57
CA LEU A 281 -0.43 17.37 19.24
C LEU A 281 -0.72 18.86 19.26
N THR A 282 -1.16 19.39 20.41
CA THR A 282 -1.45 20.82 20.64
C THR A 282 -0.22 21.66 20.99
N ASP A 283 1.00 21.09 21.03
CA ASP A 283 2.23 21.87 21.29
C ASP A 283 2.56 22.74 20.06
N LYS A 284 2.68 24.07 20.28
CA LYS A 284 3.04 25.02 19.20
C LYS A 284 4.46 24.81 18.64
N ASN A 285 5.31 24.05 19.30
CA ASN A 285 6.61 23.63 18.78
C ASN A 285 6.55 22.33 17.96
N GLY A 286 5.38 21.72 17.84
CA GLY A 286 5.15 20.50 17.07
C GLY A 286 4.89 20.78 15.58
N THR A 287 5.11 19.76 14.78
CA THR A 287 4.91 19.86 13.32
C THR A 287 3.45 20.03 12.92
N TYR A 288 2.49 19.60 13.73
CA TYR A 288 1.08 19.84 13.41
C TYR A 288 0.78 21.35 13.30
N TYR A 289 1.23 22.14 14.28
CA TYR A 289 1.13 23.60 14.23
C TYR A 289 1.91 24.20 13.05
N LYS A 290 3.17 23.74 12.85
CA LYS A 290 4.03 24.21 11.75
C LYS A 290 3.38 24.00 10.38
N ILE A 291 2.85 22.82 10.12
CA ILE A 291 2.21 22.50 8.83
C ILE A 291 0.88 23.23 8.67
N LEU A 292 0.10 23.33 9.75
CA LEU A 292 -1.15 24.08 9.69
C LEU A 292 -0.90 25.56 9.37
N LYS A 293 0.17 26.14 9.93
CA LYS A 293 0.60 27.51 9.62
C LYS A 293 1.03 27.65 8.17
N PHE A 294 1.79 26.69 7.66
CA PHE A 294 2.17 26.63 6.23
C PHE A 294 0.95 26.63 5.30
N LEU A 295 -0.07 25.82 5.60
CA LEU A 295 -1.30 25.80 4.78
C LEU A 295 -2.10 27.10 4.89
N TYR A 296 -2.13 27.70 6.08
CA TYR A 296 -2.72 29.03 6.27
C TYR A 296 -1.98 30.08 5.41
N GLU A 297 -0.66 30.12 5.45
CA GLU A 297 0.14 31.07 4.66
C GLU A 297 -0.02 30.83 3.15
N ALA A 298 -0.07 29.56 2.73
CA ALA A 298 -0.41 29.20 1.36
C ALA A 298 -1.77 29.77 0.95
N ASN A 299 -2.78 29.65 1.82
CA ASN A 299 -4.11 30.22 1.55
C ASN A 299 -4.09 31.76 1.50
N GLN A 300 -3.33 32.45 2.40
CA GLN A 300 -3.19 33.91 2.36
C GLN A 300 -2.57 34.41 1.05
N ARG A 301 -1.69 33.62 0.43
CA ARG A 301 -1.06 33.88 -0.86
C ARG A 301 -1.94 33.45 -2.06
N GLY A 302 -3.14 32.88 -1.82
CA GLY A 302 -4.02 32.37 -2.88
C GLY A 302 -3.53 31.09 -3.58
N LEU A 303 -2.66 30.33 -2.92
CA LEU A 303 -2.04 29.12 -3.46
C LEU A 303 -2.86 27.85 -3.22
N VAL A 304 -3.84 27.91 -2.31
CA VAL A 304 -4.74 26.79 -1.99
C VAL A 304 -5.99 26.87 -2.86
N ASP A 305 -6.37 25.75 -3.44
CA ASP A 305 -7.65 25.61 -4.15
C ASP A 305 -8.82 25.99 -3.23
N PRO A 306 -9.66 26.95 -3.62
CA PRO A 306 -10.75 27.44 -2.77
C PRO A 306 -11.82 26.38 -2.43
N ASP A 307 -11.93 25.31 -3.23
CA ASP A 307 -12.87 24.22 -2.97
C ASP A 307 -12.36 23.22 -1.91
N SER A 308 -11.10 23.35 -1.47
CA SER A 308 -10.39 22.36 -0.63
C SER A 308 -11.13 21.94 0.64
N ALA A 309 -11.88 22.85 1.28
CA ALA A 309 -12.64 22.53 2.50
C ALA A 309 -13.96 21.79 2.24
N THR A 310 -14.41 21.72 0.99
CA THR A 310 -15.77 21.25 0.66
C THR A 310 -15.83 20.21 -0.46
N GLN A 311 -14.73 20.03 -1.19
CA GLN A 311 -14.65 19.03 -2.24
C GLN A 311 -14.37 17.63 -1.67
N ASP A 312 -14.76 16.60 -2.42
CA ASP A 312 -14.39 15.23 -2.13
C ASP A 312 -13.04 14.85 -2.78
N TRP A 313 -12.51 13.68 -2.38
CA TRP A 313 -11.29 13.13 -2.94
C TRP A 313 -11.32 12.96 -4.46
N ASN A 314 -12.47 12.54 -5.03
CA ASN A 314 -12.59 12.35 -6.48
C ASN A 314 -12.44 13.67 -7.24
N SER A 315 -12.97 14.74 -6.69
CA SER A 315 -12.83 16.11 -7.25
C SER A 315 -11.39 16.58 -7.21
N ALA A 316 -10.66 16.31 -6.11
CA ALA A 316 -9.23 16.61 -6.02
C ALA A 316 -8.42 15.79 -7.05
N CYS A 317 -8.72 14.49 -7.23
CA CYS A 317 -8.10 13.63 -8.26
C CYS A 317 -8.34 14.18 -9.68
N ALA A 318 -9.55 14.62 -9.98
CA ALA A 318 -9.87 15.22 -11.27
C ALA A 318 -9.03 16.48 -11.56
N LYS A 319 -8.84 17.34 -10.57
CA LYS A 319 -7.99 18.54 -10.69
C LYS A 319 -6.51 18.18 -10.88
N MET A 320 -6.00 17.15 -10.16
CA MET A 320 -4.64 16.63 -10.37
C MET A 320 -4.46 16.10 -11.79
N SER A 321 -5.40 15.30 -12.28
CA SER A 321 -5.38 14.73 -13.63
C SER A 321 -5.49 15.79 -14.74
N ALA A 322 -6.21 16.88 -14.46
CA ALA A 322 -6.35 18.02 -15.37
C ALA A 322 -5.14 18.98 -15.36
N GLY A 323 -4.14 18.75 -14.50
CA GLY A 323 -2.95 19.61 -14.38
C GLY A 323 -3.21 20.94 -13.69
N GLN A 324 -4.22 21.01 -12.85
CA GLN A 324 -4.58 22.21 -12.09
C GLN A 324 -3.84 22.34 -10.76
N VAL A 325 -2.97 21.35 -10.39
CA VAL A 325 -2.24 21.31 -9.12
C VAL A 325 -0.74 21.23 -9.39
N TYR A 326 0.10 21.94 -8.65
CA TYR A 326 1.54 22.00 -8.87
C TYR A 326 2.39 21.34 -7.78
N LEU A 327 1.82 21.05 -6.61
CA LEU A 327 2.41 20.31 -5.53
C LEU A 327 1.54 19.08 -5.22
N MET A 328 2.13 17.90 -5.28
CA MET A 328 1.63 16.65 -4.73
C MET A 328 2.56 16.21 -3.59
N TRP A 329 2.12 15.28 -2.75
CA TRP A 329 2.95 14.81 -1.63
C TRP A 329 2.95 13.30 -1.41
N TYR A 330 1.96 12.56 -1.89
CA TYR A 330 2.06 11.11 -1.89
C TYR A 330 2.75 10.63 -3.16
N SER A 331 3.71 9.69 -3.05
CA SER A 331 4.42 9.14 -4.20
C SER A 331 3.46 8.58 -5.28
N TRP A 332 2.37 7.96 -4.86
CA TRP A 332 1.36 7.40 -5.76
C TRP A 332 0.45 8.45 -6.44
N GLN A 333 0.32 9.65 -5.87
CA GLN A 333 -0.46 10.75 -6.51
C GLN A 333 0.08 11.12 -7.89
N THR A 334 1.38 10.94 -8.11
CA THR A 334 1.97 11.23 -9.42
C THR A 334 1.31 10.45 -10.55
N GLY A 335 0.71 9.29 -10.25
CA GLY A 335 -0.04 8.48 -11.22
C GLY A 335 -1.26 9.18 -11.82
N PHE A 336 -1.80 10.22 -11.18
CA PHE A 336 -2.88 11.03 -11.79
C PHE A 336 -2.38 11.92 -12.94
N TRP A 337 -1.10 12.24 -12.97
CA TRP A 337 -0.51 13.08 -14.00
C TRP A 337 0.56 12.37 -14.82
N ASN A 338 1.50 11.66 -14.19
CA ASN A 338 2.67 11.07 -14.82
C ASN A 338 2.29 9.90 -15.76
N SER A 339 1.97 10.21 -17.02
CA SER A 339 1.89 9.20 -18.07
C SER A 339 3.25 9.01 -18.75
N THR A 340 3.45 7.90 -19.45
CA THR A 340 4.66 7.64 -20.24
C THR A 340 4.95 8.79 -21.22
N GLU A 341 3.91 9.35 -21.85
CA GLU A 341 4.03 10.46 -22.78
C GLU A 341 4.50 11.72 -22.08
N ARG A 342 3.83 12.13 -20.99
CA ARG A 342 4.18 13.33 -20.21
C ARG A 342 5.59 13.24 -19.61
N LEU A 343 6.00 12.07 -19.16
CA LEU A 343 7.34 11.86 -18.64
C LEU A 343 8.41 11.99 -19.73
N LYS A 344 8.12 11.50 -20.96
CA LYS A 344 8.99 11.71 -22.13
C LYS A 344 9.09 13.18 -22.53
N ASP A 345 7.99 13.91 -22.41
CA ASP A 345 7.95 15.35 -22.69
C ASP A 345 8.52 16.20 -21.54
N GLY A 346 8.93 15.59 -20.44
CA GLY A 346 9.53 16.27 -19.29
C GLY A 346 8.55 17.02 -18.39
N THR A 347 7.25 16.76 -18.51
CA THR A 347 6.17 17.49 -17.79
C THR A 347 5.66 16.73 -16.56
N GLY A 348 6.47 15.89 -15.94
CA GLY A 348 6.08 15.05 -14.81
C GLY A 348 6.27 15.71 -13.45
N PHE A 349 5.65 15.09 -12.43
CA PHE A 349 5.94 15.36 -11.02
C PHE A 349 7.11 14.51 -10.55
N ILE A 350 8.01 15.10 -9.79
CA ILE A 350 9.14 14.41 -9.19
C ILE A 350 9.49 15.06 -7.84
N PHE A 351 10.10 14.27 -6.96
CA PHE A 351 10.59 14.76 -5.67
C PHE A 351 11.51 15.98 -5.84
N THR A 352 11.22 17.02 -5.07
CA THR A 352 12.02 18.26 -5.04
C THR A 352 12.43 18.53 -3.60
N PRO A 353 13.73 18.48 -3.27
CA PRO A 353 14.22 18.65 -1.91
C PRO A 353 13.93 20.03 -1.34
N VAL A 354 13.56 20.08 -0.05
CA VAL A 354 13.53 21.26 0.79
C VAL A 354 14.60 21.11 1.88
N ALA A 355 15.50 22.07 2.02
CA ALA A 355 16.76 21.88 2.73
C ALA A 355 16.62 21.67 4.24
N ASP A 356 15.58 22.23 4.88
CA ASP A 356 15.33 22.09 6.32
C ASP A 356 14.55 20.81 6.70
N GLN A 357 14.16 19.97 5.70
CA GLN A 357 13.34 18.79 5.91
C GLN A 357 14.17 17.54 6.17
N ASP A 358 13.69 16.70 7.08
CA ASP A 358 14.11 15.32 7.32
C ASP A 358 12.88 14.42 7.21
N TYR A 359 12.91 13.44 6.35
CA TYR A 359 11.72 12.69 5.94
C TYR A 359 11.55 11.40 6.77
N TYR A 360 10.39 11.27 7.43
CA TYR A 360 10.03 10.03 8.12
C TYR A 360 9.52 8.99 7.13
N THR A 361 9.96 7.76 7.31
CA THR A 361 9.37 6.58 6.68
C THR A 361 9.40 5.39 7.62
N ASP A 362 8.44 4.49 7.51
CA ASP A 362 8.54 3.18 8.13
C ASP A 362 9.52 2.31 7.32
N ALA A 363 10.28 1.45 8.00
CA ALA A 363 11.15 0.47 7.37
C ALA A 363 10.36 -0.50 6.49
N ASP A 364 11.06 -1.26 5.67
CA ASP A 364 10.48 -2.36 4.90
C ASP A 364 9.67 -3.29 5.80
N ALA A 365 8.59 -3.87 5.27
CA ALA A 365 7.67 -4.74 6.01
C ALA A 365 8.31 -6.12 6.29
N TYR A 366 9.40 -6.14 7.04
CA TYR A 366 10.16 -7.36 7.35
C TYR A 366 9.28 -8.44 7.99
N TYR A 367 8.41 -8.06 8.93
CA TYR A 367 7.50 -8.98 9.60
C TYR A 367 6.16 -9.20 8.87
N GLY A 368 6.04 -8.71 7.63
CA GLY A 368 4.85 -8.87 6.80
C GLY A 368 3.87 -7.72 6.87
N SER A 369 2.78 -7.83 6.08
CA SER A 369 1.81 -6.75 5.82
C SER A 369 0.52 -6.84 6.64
N GLY A 370 0.41 -7.78 7.59
CA GLY A 370 -0.71 -7.88 8.52
C GLY A 370 -1.74 -8.96 8.21
N ARG A 371 -1.75 -9.58 7.01
CA ARG A 371 -2.52 -10.80 6.73
C ARG A 371 -1.70 -12.04 7.05
N VAL A 372 -2.39 -13.17 7.15
CA VAL A 372 -1.78 -14.44 7.58
C VAL A 372 -2.26 -15.59 6.71
N TRP A 373 -1.32 -16.38 6.19
CA TRP A 373 -1.56 -17.68 5.58
C TRP A 373 -1.65 -18.74 6.68
N ALA A 374 -2.61 -19.63 6.57
CA ALA A 374 -2.79 -20.73 7.51
C ALA A 374 -3.32 -21.99 6.80
N VAL A 375 -3.22 -23.13 7.45
CA VAL A 375 -3.76 -24.41 6.97
C VAL A 375 -5.01 -24.77 7.79
N GLY A 376 -6.08 -25.17 7.11
CA GLY A 376 -7.34 -25.55 7.75
C GLY A 376 -7.19 -26.79 8.63
N SER A 377 -7.83 -26.81 9.81
CA SER A 377 -7.73 -27.91 10.77
C SER A 377 -8.29 -29.25 10.27
N GLN A 378 -9.17 -29.23 9.24
CA GLN A 378 -9.83 -30.42 8.69
C GLN A 378 -9.01 -31.11 7.58
N VAL A 379 -7.85 -30.54 7.22
CA VAL A 379 -6.98 -31.10 6.19
C VAL A 379 -6.34 -32.40 6.68
N ASP A 380 -6.48 -33.48 5.88
CA ASP A 380 -5.84 -34.77 6.14
C ASP A 380 -4.33 -34.73 5.86
N ASP A 381 -3.62 -35.78 6.29
CA ASP A 381 -2.15 -35.80 6.23
C ASP A 381 -1.60 -35.81 4.79
N GLU A 382 -2.29 -36.44 3.82
CA GLU A 382 -1.85 -36.50 2.43
C GLU A 382 -1.97 -35.10 1.77
N LYS A 383 -3.14 -34.46 1.92
CA LYS A 383 -3.37 -33.11 1.42
C LYS A 383 -2.48 -32.10 2.13
N TYR A 384 -2.28 -32.26 3.44
CA TYR A 384 -1.38 -31.40 4.21
C TYR A 384 0.05 -31.40 3.66
N ALA A 385 0.62 -32.57 3.39
CA ALA A 385 1.95 -32.64 2.82
C ALA A 385 2.05 -31.92 1.46
N LYS A 386 1.02 -32.05 0.62
CA LYS A 386 0.94 -31.33 -0.66
C LYS A 386 0.79 -29.83 -0.50
N ILE A 387 0.00 -29.38 0.47
CA ILE A 387 -0.13 -27.95 0.79
C ILE A 387 1.21 -27.37 1.21
N MET A 388 1.94 -28.06 2.10
CA MET A 388 3.24 -27.56 2.56
C MET A 388 4.30 -27.54 1.44
N GLU A 389 4.31 -28.52 0.52
CA GLU A 389 5.13 -28.49 -0.71
C GLU A 389 4.79 -27.27 -1.57
N PHE A 390 3.49 -26.98 -1.75
CA PHE A 390 3.03 -25.83 -2.51
C PHE A 390 3.42 -24.50 -1.85
N LEU A 391 3.22 -24.34 -0.54
CA LEU A 391 3.56 -23.12 0.19
C LEU A 391 5.08 -22.87 0.21
N ASP A 392 5.90 -23.93 0.32
CA ASP A 392 7.35 -23.80 0.24
C ASP A 392 7.81 -23.33 -1.14
N TRP A 393 7.25 -23.93 -2.22
CA TRP A 393 7.50 -23.44 -3.57
C TRP A 393 6.99 -22.02 -3.78
N TYR A 394 5.82 -21.69 -3.24
CA TYR A 394 5.24 -20.36 -3.35
C TYR A 394 6.11 -19.27 -2.71
N ALA A 395 6.91 -19.64 -1.70
CA ALA A 395 7.94 -18.80 -1.07
C ALA A 395 9.33 -18.93 -1.71
N SER A 396 9.52 -19.84 -2.67
CA SER A 396 10.83 -20.09 -3.31
C SER A 396 11.18 -19.03 -4.36
N PRO A 397 12.48 -18.86 -4.69
CA PRO A 397 12.88 -17.97 -5.78
C PRO A 397 12.15 -18.24 -7.10
N GLU A 398 11.95 -19.52 -7.46
CA GLU A 398 11.22 -19.88 -8.67
C GLU A 398 9.74 -19.48 -8.60
N GLY A 399 9.06 -19.82 -7.51
CA GLY A 399 7.66 -19.43 -7.30
C GLY A 399 7.45 -17.93 -7.32
N LEU A 400 8.37 -17.18 -6.69
CA LEU A 400 8.33 -15.72 -6.65
C LEU A 400 8.55 -15.09 -8.03
N MET A 401 9.42 -15.67 -8.88
CA MET A 401 9.57 -15.20 -10.26
C MET A 401 8.26 -15.37 -11.04
N PHE A 402 7.59 -16.53 -10.95
CA PHE A 402 6.27 -16.70 -11.57
C PHE A 402 5.23 -15.71 -11.05
N GLN A 403 5.23 -15.42 -9.75
CA GLN A 403 4.25 -14.55 -9.13
C GLN A 403 4.44 -13.07 -9.48
N HIS A 404 5.68 -12.61 -9.62
CA HIS A 404 6.00 -11.18 -9.72
C HIS A 404 6.62 -10.76 -11.05
N SER A 405 7.30 -11.68 -11.74
CA SER A 405 8.03 -11.38 -12.98
C SER A 405 7.44 -12.09 -14.21
N GLY A 406 6.63 -13.12 -13.98
CA GLY A 406 5.98 -13.90 -15.05
C GLY A 406 6.82 -15.08 -15.54
N ILE A 407 6.77 -15.34 -16.84
CA ILE A 407 7.30 -16.53 -17.50
C ILE A 407 8.65 -16.21 -18.13
N GLU A 408 9.69 -16.98 -17.78
CA GLU A 408 11.00 -16.89 -18.43
C GLU A 408 10.88 -17.29 -19.91
N GLY A 409 11.55 -16.54 -20.80
CA GLY A 409 11.46 -16.68 -22.25
C GLY A 409 10.25 -16.00 -22.88
N PHE A 410 9.29 -15.52 -22.09
CA PHE A 410 8.12 -14.77 -22.56
C PHE A 410 8.05 -13.36 -21.96
N ASN A 411 8.13 -13.22 -20.64
CA ASN A 411 8.11 -11.92 -19.96
C ASN A 411 9.52 -11.39 -19.74
N TYR A 412 10.46 -12.25 -19.42
CA TYR A 412 11.84 -11.89 -19.13
C TYR A 412 12.81 -12.98 -19.57
N GLU A 413 14.10 -12.63 -19.59
CA GLU A 413 15.21 -13.55 -19.75
C GLU A 413 16.31 -13.27 -18.72
N VAL A 414 17.09 -14.30 -18.41
CA VAL A 414 18.27 -14.20 -17.55
C VAL A 414 19.50 -14.17 -18.45
N GLY A 415 20.26 -13.07 -18.44
CA GLY A 415 21.50 -12.93 -19.19
C GLY A 415 22.62 -13.84 -18.67
N GLU A 416 23.68 -14.02 -19.46
CA GLU A 416 24.87 -14.79 -19.05
C GLU A 416 25.55 -14.22 -17.80
N ASP A 417 25.38 -12.94 -17.52
CA ASP A 417 25.86 -12.23 -16.33
C ASP A 417 24.91 -12.33 -15.13
N GLY A 418 23.79 -13.05 -15.26
CA GLY A 418 22.77 -13.21 -14.24
C GLY A 418 21.79 -12.06 -14.14
N LYS A 419 21.89 -11.02 -14.98
CA LYS A 419 20.95 -9.90 -14.98
C LYS A 419 19.62 -10.29 -15.59
N LEU A 420 18.57 -9.76 -14.99
CA LEU A 420 17.21 -9.92 -15.48
C LEU A 420 16.89 -8.82 -16.51
N THR A 421 16.36 -9.22 -17.66
CA THR A 421 15.96 -8.30 -18.72
C THR A 421 14.53 -8.59 -19.14
N GLN A 422 13.70 -7.57 -19.22
CA GLN A 422 12.33 -7.69 -19.69
C GLN A 422 12.31 -7.85 -21.21
N ILE A 423 11.68 -8.92 -21.71
CA ILE A 423 11.57 -9.18 -23.16
C ILE A 423 10.43 -8.37 -23.76
N ASN A 424 9.28 -8.40 -23.09
CA ASN A 424 8.09 -7.70 -23.49
C ASN A 424 7.80 -6.61 -22.44
N SER A 425 8.20 -5.37 -22.71
CA SER A 425 8.03 -4.25 -21.80
C SER A 425 6.58 -4.01 -21.37
N ASN A 426 5.62 -4.49 -22.17
CA ASN A 426 4.19 -4.38 -21.89
C ASN A 426 3.57 -5.72 -21.44
N ALA A 427 4.32 -6.80 -21.34
CA ALA A 427 3.77 -8.12 -21.02
C ALA A 427 3.08 -8.19 -19.66
N LEU A 428 3.52 -7.38 -18.71
CA LEU A 428 2.90 -7.24 -17.38
C LEU A 428 1.78 -6.19 -17.34
N MET A 429 1.65 -5.37 -18.38
CA MET A 429 0.73 -4.24 -18.46
C MET A 429 -0.38 -4.47 -19.49
N ASP A 430 -0.05 -5.15 -20.59
CA ASP A 430 -0.98 -5.48 -21.67
C ASP A 430 -1.36 -6.97 -21.56
N ASN A 431 -2.60 -7.27 -21.90
CA ASN A 431 -3.08 -8.65 -21.92
C ASN A 431 -2.55 -9.39 -23.16
N LEU A 432 -1.25 -9.62 -23.21
CA LEU A 432 -0.61 -10.38 -24.29
C LEU A 432 -1.04 -11.85 -24.20
N ASN A 433 -1.15 -12.49 -25.38
CA ASN A 433 -1.43 -13.92 -25.44
C ASN A 433 -0.18 -14.73 -25.04
N VAL A 434 -0.36 -15.53 -24.02
CA VAL A 434 0.65 -16.47 -23.54
C VAL A 434 0.83 -17.60 -24.56
N PRO A 435 2.07 -18.09 -24.82
CA PRO A 435 2.28 -19.24 -25.69
C PRO A 435 1.48 -20.48 -25.27
N GLU A 436 1.05 -21.30 -26.24
CA GLU A 436 0.26 -22.52 -26.01
C GLU A 436 0.95 -23.51 -25.05
N GLU A 437 2.26 -23.57 -25.08
CA GLU A 437 3.06 -24.41 -24.15
C GLU A 437 2.87 -24.02 -22.68
N TRP A 438 2.45 -22.79 -22.40
CA TRP A 438 2.10 -22.26 -21.09
C TRP A 438 0.58 -22.16 -20.87
N GLY A 439 -0.24 -22.75 -21.76
CA GLY A 439 -1.70 -22.81 -21.63
C GLY A 439 -2.46 -21.81 -22.48
N GLY A 440 -1.78 -20.93 -23.21
CA GLY A 440 -2.45 -19.92 -24.05
C GLY A 440 -3.27 -18.90 -23.28
N GLY A 441 -4.08 -18.15 -23.99
CA GLY A 441 -4.96 -17.12 -23.40
C GLY A 441 -4.23 -15.83 -23.02
N GLY A 442 -4.96 -14.89 -22.43
CA GLY A 442 -4.40 -13.61 -21.99
C GLY A 442 -3.52 -13.75 -20.76
N TYR A 443 -2.39 -13.02 -20.74
CA TYR A 443 -1.47 -13.05 -19.59
C TYR A 443 -2.17 -12.64 -18.29
N ASN A 444 -2.84 -11.50 -18.31
CA ASN A 444 -3.51 -10.96 -17.11
C ASN A 444 -4.68 -11.85 -16.67
N ASP A 445 -5.42 -12.43 -17.62
CA ASP A 445 -6.56 -13.34 -17.33
C ASP A 445 -6.09 -14.66 -16.70
N GLY A 446 -4.88 -15.10 -17.06
CA GLY A 446 -4.29 -16.35 -16.55
C GLY A 446 -3.32 -16.15 -15.38
N ASN A 447 -3.17 -14.94 -14.85
CA ASN A 447 -2.26 -14.64 -13.77
C ASN A 447 -2.70 -15.26 -12.43
N ASN A 448 -1.84 -15.20 -11.44
CA ASN A 448 -2.10 -15.69 -10.08
C ASN A 448 -3.33 -15.01 -9.45
N ALA A 449 -4.43 -15.78 -9.32
CA ALA A 449 -5.69 -15.27 -8.80
C ALA A 449 -5.79 -15.27 -7.27
N ILE A 450 -4.83 -15.88 -6.56
CA ILE A 450 -4.72 -15.77 -5.10
C ILE A 450 -4.52 -14.30 -4.70
N ASN A 451 -3.72 -13.54 -5.48
CA ASN A 451 -3.45 -12.12 -5.25
C ASN A 451 -2.94 -11.80 -3.83
N GLN A 452 -2.28 -12.76 -3.21
CA GLN A 452 -1.59 -12.63 -1.93
C GLN A 452 -0.27 -13.39 -2.00
N TRP A 453 0.76 -12.87 -1.37
CA TRP A 453 2.11 -13.40 -1.43
C TRP A 453 2.63 -13.71 -0.03
N ILE A 454 3.43 -14.76 0.09
CA ILE A 454 4.17 -15.06 1.33
C ILE A 454 5.38 -14.12 1.44
N VAL A 455 6.05 -13.87 0.31
CA VAL A 455 7.25 -13.03 0.25
C VAL A 455 6.98 -11.84 -0.68
N ASN A 456 7.38 -10.66 -0.25
CA ASN A 456 7.20 -9.42 -0.99
C ASN A 456 8.11 -9.36 -2.23
N ALA A 457 7.60 -8.83 -3.33
CA ALA A 457 8.29 -8.65 -4.59
C ALA A 457 9.64 -7.89 -4.50
N ASN A 458 9.77 -7.02 -3.51
CA ASN A 458 10.99 -6.23 -3.28
C ASN A 458 12.10 -7.02 -2.56
N SER A 459 11.83 -8.27 -2.16
CA SER A 459 12.87 -9.18 -1.67
C SER A 459 13.90 -9.46 -2.77
N ILE A 460 15.14 -9.62 -2.35
CA ILE A 460 16.25 -9.91 -3.27
C ILE A 460 16.23 -11.40 -3.66
N ASN A 461 16.21 -11.66 -4.94
CA ASN A 461 16.41 -13.00 -5.48
C ASN A 461 17.89 -13.42 -5.27
N PRO A 462 18.18 -14.44 -4.48
CA PRO A 462 19.57 -14.86 -4.20
C PRO A 462 20.30 -15.40 -5.42
N LEU A 463 19.59 -15.77 -6.49
CA LEU A 463 20.16 -16.30 -7.72
C LEU A 463 20.67 -15.21 -8.66
N THR A 464 20.03 -14.04 -8.66
CA THR A 464 20.33 -12.94 -9.59
C THR A 464 20.87 -11.69 -8.89
N GLY A 465 20.63 -11.53 -7.59
CA GLY A 465 20.98 -10.33 -6.82
C GLY A 465 20.06 -9.14 -7.08
N GLU A 466 19.02 -9.28 -7.93
CA GLU A 466 17.99 -8.29 -8.17
C GLU A 466 16.69 -8.65 -7.45
N THR A 467 15.73 -7.74 -7.34
CA THR A 467 14.43 -8.00 -6.72
C THR A 467 13.56 -8.88 -7.63
N TYR A 468 12.47 -9.43 -7.08
CA TYR A 468 11.43 -10.07 -7.90
C TYR A 468 10.53 -9.04 -8.60
N ALA A 469 10.53 -7.78 -8.16
CA ALA A 469 9.77 -6.71 -8.79
C ALA A 469 10.51 -6.15 -10.02
N VAL A 470 9.95 -6.34 -11.20
CA VAL A 470 10.51 -5.90 -12.50
C VAL A 470 10.89 -4.42 -12.52
N THR A 471 10.08 -3.56 -11.89
CA THR A 471 10.31 -2.10 -11.85
C THR A 471 11.59 -1.69 -11.14
N TYR A 472 12.19 -2.57 -10.35
CA TYR A 472 13.46 -2.33 -9.65
C TYR A 472 14.67 -2.92 -10.35
N TRP A 473 14.49 -3.68 -11.43
CA TRP A 473 15.62 -4.22 -12.20
C TRP A 473 16.44 -3.11 -12.82
N SER A 474 17.74 -3.29 -12.83
CA SER A 474 18.68 -2.34 -13.43
C SER A 474 18.39 -2.11 -14.92
N SER A 475 18.06 -3.17 -15.66
CA SER A 475 17.67 -3.11 -17.08
C SER A 475 16.39 -2.30 -17.30
N TYR A 476 15.36 -2.52 -16.48
CA TYR A 476 14.11 -1.77 -16.56
C TYR A 476 14.31 -0.28 -16.27
N LYS A 477 15.06 0.04 -15.21
CA LYS A 477 15.38 1.42 -14.83
C LYS A 477 16.17 2.15 -15.92
N GLU A 478 17.03 1.44 -16.64
CA GLU A 478 17.82 1.99 -17.75
C GLU A 478 16.94 2.24 -18.99
N GLU A 479 16.06 1.28 -19.34
CA GLU A 479 15.12 1.37 -20.46
C GLU A 479 14.09 2.49 -20.27
N THR A 480 13.58 2.64 -19.05
CA THR A 480 12.53 3.61 -18.71
C THR A 480 13.05 4.98 -18.29
N LEU A 481 14.37 5.18 -18.31
CA LEU A 481 15.03 6.41 -17.90
C LEU A 481 14.72 7.57 -18.87
N THR A 482 13.87 8.51 -18.42
CA THR A 482 13.51 9.71 -19.18
C THR A 482 14.55 10.82 -19.06
N ASP A 483 14.52 11.79 -19.98
CA ASP A 483 15.39 12.97 -19.90
C ASP A 483 15.11 13.79 -18.63
N MET A 484 13.84 13.90 -18.24
CA MET A 484 13.46 14.54 -16.98
C MET A 484 14.16 13.90 -15.78
N LYS A 485 14.18 12.57 -15.69
CA LYS A 485 14.83 11.86 -14.60
C LYS A 485 16.36 11.98 -14.66
N ARG A 486 16.96 12.01 -15.86
CA ARG A 486 18.39 12.29 -16.03
C ARG A 486 18.77 13.68 -15.53
N GLU A 487 18.00 14.72 -15.88
CA GLU A 487 18.19 16.09 -15.41
C GLU A 487 18.05 16.18 -13.89
N TRP A 488 17.07 15.48 -13.31
CA TRP A 488 16.88 15.41 -11.86
C TRP A 488 18.09 14.76 -11.17
N ARG A 489 18.57 13.61 -11.70
CA ARG A 489 19.75 12.90 -11.19
C ARG A 489 21.00 13.77 -11.24
N GLU A 490 21.22 14.48 -12.34
CA GLU A 490 22.35 15.42 -12.50
C GLU A 490 22.24 16.59 -11.52
N ARG A 491 21.03 17.15 -11.33
CA ARG A 491 20.79 18.29 -10.44
C ARG A 491 21.04 17.96 -8.98
N PHE A 492 20.64 16.78 -8.54
CA PHE A 492 20.65 16.40 -7.13
C PHE A 492 21.72 15.35 -6.76
N ASP A 493 22.54 14.92 -7.70
CA ASP A 493 23.60 13.91 -7.51
C ASP A 493 23.07 12.62 -6.84
N ALA A 494 21.95 12.11 -7.32
CA ALA A 494 21.28 10.93 -6.77
C ALA A 494 20.59 10.12 -7.86
N GLU A 495 20.51 8.79 -7.67
CA GLU A 495 19.83 7.91 -8.61
C GLU A 495 18.32 7.96 -8.44
N GLU A 496 17.84 7.97 -7.19
CA GLU A 496 16.43 7.96 -6.82
C GLU A 496 16.17 8.89 -5.63
N PRO A 497 14.93 9.32 -5.37
CA PRO A 497 14.59 10.17 -4.23
C PRO A 497 15.07 9.64 -2.88
N ALA A 498 14.86 8.34 -2.61
CA ALA A 498 15.34 7.73 -1.36
C ALA A 498 16.87 7.70 -1.27
N ASP A 499 17.59 7.55 -2.40
CA ASP A 499 19.05 7.63 -2.45
C ASP A 499 19.54 9.04 -2.08
N TYR A 500 18.90 10.09 -2.64
CA TYR A 500 19.18 11.48 -2.24
C TYR A 500 19.04 11.67 -0.73
N MET A 501 17.91 11.20 -0.17
CA MET A 501 17.63 11.37 1.26
C MET A 501 18.67 10.64 2.13
N LYS A 502 19.03 9.40 1.75
CA LYS A 502 20.06 8.61 2.45
C LYS A 502 21.44 9.26 2.37
N LYS A 503 21.88 9.68 1.17
CA LYS A 503 23.18 10.35 0.96
C LYS A 503 23.32 11.65 1.74
N ASN A 504 22.23 12.38 1.93
CA ASN A 504 22.21 13.65 2.62
C ASN A 504 21.81 13.54 4.11
N ASN A 505 21.64 12.32 4.67
CA ASN A 505 21.17 12.04 6.03
C ASN A 505 19.82 12.72 6.32
N LYS A 506 18.91 12.69 5.36
CA LYS A 506 17.57 13.28 5.41
C LYS A 506 16.46 12.25 5.61
N LEU A 507 16.78 10.97 5.78
CA LEU A 507 15.81 9.90 5.93
C LEU A 507 15.82 9.37 7.36
N VAL A 508 14.68 9.51 8.03
CA VAL A 508 14.40 8.96 9.36
C VAL A 508 13.62 7.65 9.17
N ILE A 509 14.32 6.53 9.29
CA ILE A 509 13.71 5.20 9.12
C ILE A 509 13.26 4.69 10.48
N SER A 510 11.97 4.44 10.62
CA SER A 510 11.36 3.83 11.80
C SER A 510 11.34 2.31 11.66
N PRO A 511 12.00 1.53 12.54
CA PRO A 511 12.06 0.09 12.43
C PRO A 511 10.69 -0.59 12.33
N ASN A 512 10.60 -1.64 11.52
CA ASN A 512 9.41 -2.49 11.46
C ASN A 512 9.37 -3.42 12.69
N VAL A 513 8.22 -3.51 13.33
CA VAL A 513 7.98 -4.38 14.49
C VAL A 513 6.58 -4.97 14.42
N SER A 514 6.40 -6.12 15.03
CA SER A 514 5.10 -6.74 15.26
C SER A 514 4.84 -6.76 16.76
N VAL A 515 3.98 -5.86 17.25
CA VAL A 515 3.61 -5.75 18.67
C VAL A 515 2.12 -5.55 18.83
N SER A 516 1.54 -6.16 19.86
CA SER A 516 0.15 -5.92 20.23
C SER A 516 0.05 -4.65 21.07
N LEU A 517 -0.81 -3.72 20.66
CA LEU A 517 -1.03 -2.45 21.36
C LEU A 517 -2.36 -2.45 22.09
N PRO A 518 -2.47 -1.78 23.27
CA PRO A 518 -3.74 -1.63 23.97
C PRO A 518 -4.80 -0.96 23.10
N THR A 519 -6.03 -1.47 23.16
CA THR A 519 -7.20 -0.86 22.53
C THR A 519 -7.79 0.23 23.43
N ASP A 520 -8.49 1.18 22.80
CA ASP A 520 -9.19 2.23 23.54
C ASP A 520 -10.28 1.65 24.45
N THR A 521 -10.32 2.12 25.69
CA THR A 521 -11.49 1.90 26.56
C THR A 521 -12.67 2.74 26.07
N ALA A 522 -13.89 2.42 26.53
CA ALA A 522 -15.08 3.17 26.14
C ALA A 522 -14.96 4.68 26.45
N ASP A 523 -14.35 5.04 27.58
CA ASP A 523 -14.16 6.43 27.98
C ASP A 523 -13.12 7.12 27.08
N ILE A 524 -12.01 6.46 26.78
CA ILE A 524 -10.97 6.97 25.87
C ILE A 524 -11.54 7.17 24.46
N SER A 525 -12.35 6.23 23.96
CA SER A 525 -12.99 6.35 22.63
C SER A 525 -13.89 7.58 22.54
N VAL A 526 -14.65 7.90 23.61
CA VAL A 526 -15.49 9.11 23.66
C VAL A 526 -14.65 10.37 23.61
N ILE A 527 -13.59 10.45 24.42
CA ILE A 527 -12.67 11.60 24.44
C ILE A 527 -12.02 11.75 23.07
N ARG A 528 -11.49 10.67 22.49
CA ARG A 528 -10.84 10.67 21.17
C ARG A 528 -11.75 11.22 20.08
N ASN A 529 -12.99 10.75 20.00
CA ASN A 529 -13.93 11.21 18.98
C ASN A 529 -14.25 12.70 19.12
N GLN A 530 -14.52 13.18 20.34
CA GLN A 530 -14.78 14.60 20.60
C GLN A 530 -13.55 15.48 20.26
N CYS A 531 -12.37 15.03 20.65
CA CYS A 531 -11.12 15.74 20.34
C CYS A 531 -10.87 15.77 18.84
N ASN A 532 -11.08 14.64 18.13
CA ASN A 532 -10.86 14.56 16.69
C ASN A 532 -11.79 15.51 15.90
N GLU A 533 -13.09 15.49 16.20
CA GLU A 533 -14.06 16.40 15.57
C GLU A 533 -13.65 17.87 15.79
N THR A 534 -13.21 18.20 17.00
CA THR A 534 -12.78 19.57 17.34
C THR A 534 -11.49 19.95 16.60
N ILE A 535 -10.48 19.09 16.59
CA ILE A 535 -9.21 19.36 15.89
C ILE A 535 -9.44 19.55 14.39
N CYS A 536 -10.27 18.70 13.76
CA CYS A 536 -10.60 18.82 12.36
C CYS A 536 -11.31 20.14 12.05
N ASP A 537 -12.38 20.49 12.80
CA ASP A 537 -13.12 21.74 12.59
C ASP A 537 -12.21 22.98 12.72
N TYR A 538 -11.45 23.07 13.83
CA TYR A 538 -10.58 24.21 14.04
C TYR A 538 -9.40 24.26 13.05
N SER A 539 -8.88 23.12 12.61
CA SER A 539 -7.80 23.09 11.61
C SER A 539 -8.25 23.69 10.28
N TRP A 540 -9.42 23.31 9.79
CA TRP A 540 -9.97 23.92 8.58
C TRP A 540 -10.23 25.42 8.76
N ARG A 541 -10.79 25.81 9.89
CA ARG A 541 -11.01 27.25 10.20
C ARG A 541 -9.70 28.04 10.26
N MET A 542 -8.62 27.44 10.75
CA MET A 542 -7.31 28.05 10.81
C MET A 542 -6.67 28.22 9.42
N ILE A 543 -6.80 27.24 8.51
CA ILE A 543 -6.32 27.40 7.13
C ILE A 543 -6.98 28.62 6.46
N TYR A 544 -8.24 28.89 6.75
CA TYR A 544 -9.01 30.02 6.20
C TYR A 544 -9.14 31.20 7.17
N ALA A 545 -8.26 31.32 8.17
CA ALA A 545 -8.26 32.45 9.10
C ALA A 545 -8.01 33.77 8.36
N SER A 546 -8.60 34.84 8.85
CA SER A 546 -8.52 36.16 8.21
C SER A 546 -7.15 36.81 8.31
N ASP A 547 -6.43 36.53 9.37
CA ASP A 547 -5.12 37.06 9.69
C ASP A 547 -4.43 36.21 10.79
N ASP A 548 -3.16 36.50 11.09
CA ASP A 548 -2.35 35.81 12.10
C ASP A 548 -2.99 35.83 13.49
N ALA A 549 -3.58 36.96 13.91
CA ALA A 549 -4.22 37.06 15.21
C ALA A 549 -5.46 36.15 15.31
N ASN A 550 -6.21 35.99 14.24
CA ASN A 550 -7.34 35.07 14.16
C ASN A 550 -6.86 33.61 14.15
N PHE A 551 -5.80 33.29 13.41
CA PHE A 551 -5.18 31.97 13.43
C PHE A 551 -4.76 31.56 14.86
N ASP A 552 -4.02 32.41 15.55
CA ASP A 552 -3.56 32.16 16.92
C ASP A 552 -4.72 32.06 17.92
N ALA A 553 -5.75 32.89 17.76
CA ALA A 553 -6.95 32.84 18.62
C ALA A 553 -7.70 31.51 18.45
N LEU A 554 -7.83 31.00 17.21
CA LEU A 554 -8.46 29.72 16.91
C LEU A 554 -7.66 28.55 17.51
N TRP A 555 -6.33 28.60 17.44
CA TRP A 555 -5.49 27.58 18.08
C TRP A 555 -5.66 27.54 19.59
N ASP A 556 -5.64 28.70 20.24
CA ASP A 556 -5.79 28.80 21.69
C ASP A 556 -7.21 28.38 22.14
N GLU A 557 -8.25 28.71 21.36
CA GLU A 557 -9.63 28.27 21.61
C GLU A 557 -9.78 26.75 21.44
N MET A 558 -9.21 26.17 20.38
CA MET A 558 -9.13 24.72 20.16
C MET A 558 -8.49 24.03 21.36
N SER A 559 -7.29 24.45 21.74
CA SER A 559 -6.52 23.83 22.82
C SER A 559 -7.29 23.86 24.13
N LYS A 560 -7.92 24.98 24.44
CA LYS A 560 -8.77 25.11 25.65
C LYS A 560 -10.02 24.21 25.61
N THR A 561 -10.63 24.05 24.44
CA THR A 561 -11.79 23.18 24.25
C THR A 561 -11.40 21.71 24.46
N LEU A 562 -10.28 21.31 23.90
CA LEU A 562 -9.72 19.96 24.05
C LEU A 562 -9.41 19.62 25.51
N ASP A 563 -8.80 20.55 26.26
CA ASP A 563 -8.57 20.36 27.70
C ASP A 563 -9.88 20.12 28.47
N GLY A 564 -10.97 20.77 28.04
CA GLY A 564 -12.30 20.57 28.59
C GLY A 564 -12.88 19.16 28.36
N TYR A 565 -12.43 18.44 27.35
CA TYR A 565 -12.84 17.05 27.05
C TYR A 565 -11.95 16.00 27.71
N GLY A 566 -10.84 16.38 28.35
CA GLY A 566 -9.89 15.44 28.93
C GLY A 566 -8.75 15.06 27.99
N PHE A 567 -8.35 15.96 27.09
CA PHE A 567 -7.29 15.72 26.10
C PHE A 567 -5.97 15.27 26.74
N GLN A 568 -5.64 15.75 27.94
CA GLN A 568 -4.42 15.35 28.64
C GLN A 568 -4.44 13.86 29.04
N ASP A 569 -5.62 13.31 29.37
CA ASP A 569 -5.76 11.89 29.66
C ASP A 569 -5.60 11.06 28.39
N LEU A 570 -6.09 11.57 27.26
CA LEU A 570 -5.88 10.97 25.95
C LEU A 570 -4.41 10.97 25.54
N VAL A 571 -3.71 12.10 25.72
CA VAL A 571 -2.25 12.21 25.45
C VAL A 571 -1.47 11.20 26.28
N LYS A 572 -1.82 11.10 27.57
CA LYS A 572 -1.18 10.09 28.44
C LYS A 572 -1.43 8.67 27.96
N PHE A 573 -2.66 8.34 27.62
CA PHE A 573 -3.02 7.00 27.12
C PHE A 573 -2.25 6.67 25.83
N ASP A 574 -2.25 7.58 24.86
CA ASP A 574 -1.56 7.39 23.60
C ASP A 574 -0.04 7.31 23.77
N THR A 575 0.54 8.14 24.62
CA THR A 575 1.97 8.08 24.94
C THR A 575 2.34 6.74 25.57
N ASP A 576 1.59 6.29 26.57
CA ASP A 576 1.84 4.99 27.21
C ASP A 576 1.70 3.83 26.21
N LYS A 577 0.66 3.87 25.35
CA LYS A 577 0.42 2.90 24.28
C LYS A 577 1.55 2.84 23.27
N TYR A 578 1.95 3.98 22.72
CA TYR A 578 2.97 4.03 21.67
C TYR A 578 4.41 3.96 22.20
N GLN A 579 4.61 4.12 23.53
CA GLN A 579 5.87 3.78 24.16
C GLN A 579 6.20 2.29 24.04
N ILE A 580 5.19 1.41 24.08
CA ILE A 580 5.36 -0.04 23.85
C ILE A 580 5.91 -0.31 22.45
N GLU A 581 5.36 0.35 21.45
CA GLU A 581 5.84 0.26 20.06
C GLU A 581 7.27 0.79 19.92
N LEU A 582 7.54 1.96 20.51
CA LEU A 582 8.85 2.59 20.46
C LEU A 582 9.93 1.75 21.14
N ASP A 583 9.61 1.15 22.29
CA ASP A 583 10.55 0.28 23.00
C ASP A 583 10.89 -0.99 22.16
N ALA A 584 9.90 -1.55 21.48
CA ALA A 584 10.12 -2.66 20.55
C ALA A 584 10.99 -2.23 19.34
N LYS A 585 10.73 -1.05 18.76
CA LYS A 585 11.53 -0.48 17.67
C LYS A 585 12.98 -0.24 18.10
N ASN A 586 13.19 0.29 19.28
CA ASN A 586 14.53 0.50 19.86
C ASN A 586 15.25 -0.83 20.08
N ALA A 587 14.56 -1.86 20.55
CA ALA A 587 15.14 -3.19 20.74
C ALA A 587 15.56 -3.85 19.42
N VAL A 588 14.82 -3.60 18.34
CA VAL A 588 15.18 -4.07 16.99
C VAL A 588 16.36 -3.26 16.43
N ALA A 589 16.36 -1.94 16.59
CA ALA A 589 17.45 -1.08 16.11
C ALA A 589 18.79 -1.33 16.83
N ALA A 590 18.76 -1.88 18.04
CA ALA A 590 19.96 -2.19 18.84
C ALA A 590 20.63 -3.54 18.46
N LYS A 591 19.99 -4.39 17.68
CA LYS A 591 20.51 -5.68 17.20
C LYS A 591 21.36 -5.51 15.95
#